data_3ea807693616752f9db59c55d9470f5f
#
_entry.id   3ea807693616752f9db59c55d9470f5f
#
_cell.length_a   1.000
_cell.length_b   1.000
_cell.length_c   1.000
_cell.angle_alpha   90.00
_cell.angle_beta   90.00
_cell.angle_gamma   90.00
#
_symmetry.space_group_name_H-M   'P 1'
#
loop_
_entity.id
_entity.type
_entity.pdbx_description
1 polymer ?
#
loop_
_entity_poly.entity_id
_entity_poly.type
_entity_poly.pdbx_seq_one_letter_code
_entity_poly.pdbx_strand_id
1 'polypeptide(L)'
;MSTEPSASPAGPVTGTSQWFGLLYPLKPGSREAVAELFRQSGRPDHEVRDDEGNVVGKLLTTIVFVGEEACTRVIEVEGDLRRVARHMSRQPQVKAFEHGIAQYLSVPRDMTSPDGAEQFFRRAGMECVIYRRHDD
;
A
#
# COMPACT_ATOMS: atom_id res chain seq x y z
N MET A 1 13.41 0.66 -18.75
CA MET A 1 13.06 1.14 -18.51
C MET A 1 13.18 2.15 -18.11
N SER A 2 13.14 2.71 -17.97
CA SER A 2 13.26 3.55 -17.60
C SER A 2 12.86 4.30 -17.35
N THR A 3 12.57 4.72 -17.08
CA THR A 3 12.10 5.46 -16.86
C THR A 3 12.34 6.35 -16.28
N GLU A 4 12.31 7.15 -16.34
CA GLU A 4 12.51 8.01 -15.80
C GLU A 4 11.79 8.53 -15.16
N PRO A 5 11.93 8.72 -14.43
CA PRO A 5 11.11 9.10 -13.57
C PRO A 5 10.77 10.34 -13.67
N SER A 6 9.88 10.54 -13.75
CA SER A 6 9.43 11.67 -13.60
C SER A 6 9.78 12.24 -12.48
N ALA A 7 10.37 13.14 -12.49
CA ALA A 7 10.70 13.79 -11.35
C ALA A 7 9.54 14.18 -10.60
N SER A 8 9.51 13.85 -9.44
CA SER A 8 8.53 14.39 -8.57
C SER A 8 8.81 15.86 -8.40
N PRO A 9 7.83 16.67 -8.58
CA PRO A 9 8.03 18.08 -8.36
C PRO A 9 8.28 18.41 -6.92
N ALA A 10 8.07 17.45 -6.08
CA ALA A 10 7.95 17.85 -4.75
C ALA A 10 9.13 17.84 -3.96
N GLY A 11 10.14 17.24 -4.27
CA GLY A 11 11.03 17.55 -3.41
C GLY A 11 11.79 16.69 -2.61
N PRO A 12 11.95 16.87 -1.40
CA PRO A 12 13.14 16.41 -0.73
C PRO A 12 13.27 14.93 -0.44
N VAL A 13 12.33 14.12 -0.81
CA VAL A 13 12.52 12.69 -0.60
C VAL A 13 13.57 12.19 -1.56
N THR A 14 14.66 11.73 -1.03
CA THR A 14 15.77 11.20 -1.80
C THR A 14 16.09 9.82 -1.29
N GLY A 15 16.85 9.08 -2.06
CA GLY A 15 17.26 7.76 -1.66
C GLY A 15 16.51 6.70 -2.41
N THR A 16 16.80 5.46 -2.06
CA THR A 16 16.21 4.35 -2.76
C THR A 16 14.84 4.02 -2.20
N SER A 17 14.00 3.52 -3.06
CA SER A 17 12.71 3.01 -2.64
C SER A 17 12.86 1.60 -2.11
N GLN A 18 11.85 1.17 -1.36
CA GLN A 18 11.78 -0.17 -0.83
C GLN A 18 10.46 -0.81 -1.25
N TRP A 19 10.48 -2.11 -1.49
CA TRP A 19 9.29 -2.87 -1.87
C TRP A 19 8.83 -3.73 -0.72
N PHE A 20 7.52 -3.79 -0.52
CA PHE A 20 6.91 -4.61 0.52
C PHE A 20 5.73 -5.37 -0.04
N GLY A 21 5.50 -6.57 0.48
CA GLY A 21 4.31 -7.34 0.18
C GLY A 21 3.40 -7.38 1.40
N LEU A 22 2.09 -7.38 1.13
CA LEU A 22 1.08 -7.50 2.18
C LEU A 22 0.11 -8.58 1.76
N LEU A 23 -0.10 -9.58 2.60
CA LEU A 23 -0.97 -10.69 2.29
C LEU A 23 -2.26 -10.57 3.07
N TYR A 24 -3.36 -10.72 2.38
CA TYR A 24 -4.69 -10.66 2.99
C TYR A 24 -5.40 -11.99 2.74
N PRO A 25 -5.49 -12.88 3.73
CA PRO A 25 -6.28 -14.10 3.56
C PRO A 25 -7.76 -13.77 3.38
N LEU A 26 -8.41 -14.45 2.45
CA LEU A 26 -9.79 -14.18 2.08
C LEU A 26 -10.70 -15.32 2.50
N LYS A 27 -11.95 -14.99 2.82
CA LYS A 27 -12.98 -16.00 2.99
C LYS A 27 -13.26 -16.68 1.66
N PRO A 28 -13.65 -17.95 1.69
CA PRO A 28 -13.99 -18.66 0.45
C PRO A 28 -15.04 -17.92 -0.37
N GLY A 29 -14.88 -17.92 -1.68
CA GLY A 29 -15.85 -17.32 -2.58
C GLY A 29 -15.76 -15.80 -2.70
N SER A 30 -14.72 -15.18 -2.13
CA SER A 30 -14.62 -13.72 -2.11
C SER A 30 -13.88 -13.13 -3.30
N ARG A 31 -13.29 -13.94 -4.14
CA ARG A 31 -12.36 -13.47 -5.17
C ARG A 31 -12.92 -12.37 -6.05
N GLU A 32 -14.10 -12.59 -6.63
CA GLU A 32 -14.66 -11.61 -7.57
C GLU A 32 -15.05 -10.32 -6.88
N ALA A 33 -15.64 -10.43 -5.70
CA ALA A 33 -16.05 -9.24 -4.96
C ALA A 33 -14.83 -8.40 -4.57
N VAL A 34 -13.76 -9.05 -4.14
CA VAL A 34 -12.54 -8.35 -3.73
C VAL A 34 -11.87 -7.71 -4.94
N ALA A 35 -11.79 -8.43 -6.06
CA ALA A 35 -11.23 -7.86 -7.29
C ALA A 35 -11.96 -6.61 -7.70
N GLU A 36 -13.30 -6.63 -7.61
CA GLU A 36 -14.10 -5.48 -7.99
C GLU A 36 -13.90 -4.31 -7.04
N LEU A 37 -13.76 -4.58 -5.75
CA LEU A 37 -13.46 -3.51 -4.80
C LEU A 37 -12.17 -2.80 -5.15
N PHE A 38 -11.13 -3.55 -5.50
CA PHE A 38 -9.87 -2.93 -5.87
C PHE A 38 -9.99 -2.12 -7.16
N ARG A 39 -10.73 -2.63 -8.15
CA ARG A 39 -10.90 -1.91 -9.42
C ARG A 39 -11.64 -0.60 -9.22
N GLN A 40 -12.54 -0.55 -8.26
CA GLN A 40 -13.34 0.63 -7.99
C GLN A 40 -12.72 1.57 -6.98
N SER A 41 -11.61 1.17 -6.36
CA SER A 41 -11.01 2.00 -5.33
C SER A 41 -10.42 3.27 -5.96
N GLY A 42 -10.56 4.37 -5.24
CA GLY A 42 -10.01 5.63 -5.70
C GLY A 42 -8.50 5.71 -5.44
N ARG A 43 -7.90 6.75 -5.98
CA ARG A 43 -6.48 6.99 -5.74
C ARG A 43 -6.34 7.95 -4.57
N PRO A 44 -5.73 7.49 -3.47
CA PRO A 44 -5.46 8.41 -2.37
C PRO A 44 -4.27 9.29 -2.68
N ASP A 45 -4.11 10.33 -1.88
CA ASP A 45 -2.92 11.15 -1.95
C ASP A 45 -1.73 10.31 -1.49
N HIS A 46 -0.73 10.21 -2.34
CA HIS A 46 0.38 9.29 -2.12
C HIS A 46 1.66 9.99 -1.65
N GLU A 47 1.62 11.28 -1.38
CA GLU A 47 2.77 12.01 -0.85
C GLU A 47 2.54 12.39 0.60
N VAL A 48 3.50 12.07 1.45
CA VAL A 48 3.46 12.43 2.86
C VAL A 48 4.30 13.67 3.06
N ARG A 49 3.72 14.69 3.66
CA ARG A 49 4.42 15.95 3.92
C ARG A 49 4.53 16.20 5.41
N ASP A 50 5.63 16.82 5.81
CA ASP A 50 5.79 17.23 7.19
C ASP A 50 5.09 18.59 7.42
N ASP A 51 5.24 19.12 8.63
CA ASP A 51 4.56 20.38 8.99
C ASP A 51 5.08 21.57 8.19
N GLU A 52 6.26 21.44 7.59
CA GLU A 52 6.85 22.50 6.79
C GLU A 52 6.57 22.33 5.30
N GLY A 53 5.79 21.34 4.93
CA GLY A 53 5.44 21.10 3.54
C GLY A 53 6.42 20.27 2.75
N ASN A 54 7.47 19.76 3.39
CA ASN A 54 8.45 18.92 2.70
C ASN A 54 7.93 17.51 2.54
N VAL A 55 8.18 16.90 1.38
CA VAL A 55 7.80 15.52 1.15
C VAL A 55 8.77 14.62 1.89
N VAL A 56 8.25 13.83 2.82
CA VAL A 56 9.06 12.94 3.65
C VAL A 56 8.77 11.47 3.42
N GLY A 57 7.82 11.16 2.54
CA GLY A 57 7.51 9.80 2.16
C GLY A 57 6.60 9.78 0.96
N LYS A 58 6.63 8.68 0.21
CA LYS A 58 5.77 8.50 -0.95
C LYS A 58 5.41 7.05 -1.12
N LEU A 59 4.17 6.81 -1.55
CA LEU A 59 3.78 5.53 -2.11
C LEU A 59 3.95 5.65 -3.62
N LEU A 60 4.92 4.95 -4.18
CA LEU A 60 5.26 5.09 -5.59
C LEU A 60 4.48 4.14 -6.49
N THR A 61 4.27 2.92 -6.04
CA THR A 61 3.65 1.87 -6.86
C THR A 61 2.77 1.01 -5.98
N THR A 62 1.63 0.61 -6.53
CA THR A 62 0.76 -0.38 -5.90
C THR A 62 0.40 -1.41 -6.96
N ILE A 63 0.63 -2.68 -6.65
CA ILE A 63 0.26 -3.80 -7.52
C ILE A 63 -0.58 -4.75 -6.66
N VAL A 64 -1.69 -5.24 -7.20
CA VAL A 64 -2.57 -6.12 -6.46
C VAL A 64 -2.84 -7.38 -7.26
N PHE A 65 -2.72 -8.53 -6.61
CA PHE A 65 -3.09 -9.81 -7.16
C PHE A 65 -4.19 -10.41 -6.30
N VAL A 66 -5.24 -10.93 -6.92
CA VAL A 66 -6.35 -11.53 -6.18
C VAL A 66 -6.49 -12.97 -6.61
N GLY A 67 -6.44 -13.88 -5.65
CA GLY A 67 -6.62 -15.31 -5.87
C GLY A 67 -7.82 -15.85 -5.11
N GLU A 68 -7.93 -17.18 -5.11
CA GLU A 68 -9.09 -17.82 -4.46
C GLU A 68 -9.05 -17.73 -2.94
N GLU A 69 -7.86 -17.82 -2.36
CA GLU A 69 -7.72 -17.92 -0.91
C GLU A 69 -7.07 -16.69 -0.30
N ALA A 70 -6.54 -15.81 -1.11
CA ALA A 70 -5.83 -14.64 -0.62
C ALA A 70 -5.70 -13.60 -1.71
N CYS A 71 -5.50 -12.37 -1.30
CA CYS A 71 -4.98 -11.39 -2.22
C CYS A 71 -3.70 -10.81 -1.63
N THR A 72 -2.88 -10.24 -2.49
CA THR A 72 -1.66 -9.62 -2.05
C THR A 72 -1.53 -8.23 -2.68
N ARG A 73 -1.02 -7.32 -1.88
CA ARG A 73 -0.69 -5.99 -2.37
C ARG A 73 0.82 -5.85 -2.28
N VAL A 74 1.42 -5.43 -3.39
CA VAL A 74 2.84 -5.15 -3.42
C VAL A 74 2.98 -3.65 -3.58
N ILE A 75 3.74 -3.03 -2.70
CA ILE A 75 3.90 -1.57 -2.71
C ILE A 75 5.36 -1.20 -2.77
N GLU A 76 5.61 -0.11 -3.45
CA GLU A 76 6.92 0.52 -3.48
C GLU A 76 6.83 1.84 -2.74
N VAL A 77 7.70 2.05 -1.78
CA VAL A 77 7.64 3.18 -0.86
C VAL A 77 9.00 3.87 -0.81
N GLU A 78 8.99 5.19 -0.86
CA GLU A 78 10.15 6.00 -0.54
C GLU A 78 9.92 6.64 0.81
N GLY A 79 10.95 6.68 1.63
CA GLY A 79 10.85 7.28 2.95
C GLY A 79 10.39 6.28 4.00
N ASP A 80 9.82 6.79 5.08
CA ASP A 80 9.46 5.97 6.22
C ASP A 80 8.12 5.28 5.99
N LEU A 81 8.13 3.96 5.95
CA LEU A 81 6.93 3.16 5.75
C LEU A 81 5.84 3.49 6.79
N ARG A 82 6.23 3.72 8.04
CA ARG A 82 5.24 4.03 9.07
C ARG A 82 4.51 5.33 8.78
N ARG A 83 5.22 6.34 8.31
CA ARG A 83 4.58 7.61 7.95
C ARG A 83 3.64 7.43 6.77
N VAL A 84 4.05 6.65 5.78
CA VAL A 84 3.19 6.36 4.63
C VAL A 84 1.94 5.62 5.07
N ALA A 85 2.09 4.59 5.92
CA ALA A 85 0.95 3.83 6.40
C ALA A 85 -0.03 4.72 7.17
N ARG A 86 0.48 5.59 8.05
CA ARG A 86 -0.38 6.49 8.83
C ARG A 86 -1.10 7.47 7.92
N HIS A 87 -0.40 8.02 6.94
CA HIS A 87 -0.99 8.96 5.99
C HIS A 87 -2.11 8.31 5.20
N MET A 88 -1.87 7.09 4.70
CA MET A 88 -2.89 6.39 3.93
C MET A 88 -4.12 6.09 4.77
N SER A 89 -3.93 5.66 6.02
CA SER A 89 -5.06 5.27 6.86
C SER A 89 -6.00 6.43 7.20
N ARG A 90 -5.54 7.66 7.07
CA ARG A 90 -6.35 8.83 7.41
C ARG A 90 -7.28 9.26 6.29
N GLN A 91 -7.09 8.75 5.10
CA GLN A 91 -7.81 9.25 3.93
C GLN A 91 -9.16 8.58 3.78
N PRO A 92 -10.20 9.34 3.41
CA PRO A 92 -11.54 8.76 3.29
C PRO A 92 -11.62 7.61 2.29
N GLN A 93 -10.89 7.68 1.19
CA GLN A 93 -10.90 6.62 0.19
C GLN A 93 -10.39 5.31 0.78
N VAL A 94 -9.33 5.38 1.60
CA VAL A 94 -8.76 4.20 2.23
C VAL A 94 -9.73 3.64 3.27
N LYS A 95 -10.34 4.52 4.06
CA LYS A 95 -11.32 4.07 5.06
C LYS A 95 -12.52 3.40 4.41
N ALA A 96 -13.02 3.95 3.30
CA ALA A 96 -14.13 3.35 2.58
C ALA A 96 -13.76 1.99 2.02
N PHE A 97 -12.57 1.87 1.44
CA PHE A 97 -12.11 0.59 0.92
C PHE A 97 -11.99 -0.45 2.04
N GLU A 98 -11.39 -0.06 3.17
CA GLU A 98 -11.20 -0.99 4.29
C GLU A 98 -12.54 -1.43 4.87
N HIS A 99 -13.50 -0.53 4.92
CA HIS A 99 -14.84 -0.91 5.36
C HIS A 99 -15.46 -1.95 4.41
N GLY A 100 -15.28 -1.75 3.12
CA GLY A 100 -15.84 -2.67 2.12
C GLY A 100 -15.18 -4.03 2.11
N ILE A 101 -13.85 -4.09 2.27
CA ILE A 101 -13.15 -5.35 2.17
C ILE A 101 -13.23 -6.17 3.45
N ALA A 102 -13.55 -5.54 4.58
CA ALA A 102 -13.50 -6.21 5.88
C ALA A 102 -14.34 -7.49 5.91
N GLN A 103 -15.50 -7.47 5.25
CA GLN A 103 -16.40 -8.63 5.26
C GLN A 103 -15.82 -9.84 4.53
N TYR A 104 -14.83 -9.63 3.68
CA TYR A 104 -14.24 -10.71 2.88
C TYR A 104 -12.94 -11.24 3.46
N LEU A 105 -12.40 -10.60 4.48
CA LEU A 105 -11.14 -11.02 5.08
C LEU A 105 -11.38 -12.12 6.10
N SER A 106 -10.58 -13.18 6.04
CA SER A 106 -10.67 -14.23 7.03
C SER A 106 -9.92 -13.89 8.30
N VAL A 107 -9.04 -12.89 8.25
CA VAL A 107 -8.32 -12.41 9.43
C VAL A 107 -8.63 -10.91 9.57
N PRO A 108 -9.28 -10.51 10.66
CA PRO A 108 -9.62 -9.10 10.86
C PRO A 108 -8.37 -8.24 11.06
N ARG A 109 -8.50 -6.98 10.66
CA ARG A 109 -7.42 -6.01 10.87
C ARG A 109 -8.05 -4.63 11.01
N ASP A 110 -7.31 -3.71 11.65
CA ASP A 110 -7.73 -2.32 11.72
C ASP A 110 -6.78 -1.49 10.87
N MET A 111 -7.29 -1.00 9.73
CA MET A 111 -6.54 -0.13 8.84
C MET A 111 -7.14 1.27 8.78
N THR A 112 -8.10 1.56 9.70
CA THR A 112 -8.80 2.83 9.66
C THR A 112 -8.28 3.82 10.68
N SER A 113 -7.42 3.38 11.60
CA SER A 113 -6.75 4.28 12.52
C SER A 113 -5.25 4.28 12.21
N PRO A 114 -4.56 5.38 12.50
CA PRO A 114 -3.10 5.41 12.24
C PRO A 114 -2.34 4.35 13.01
N ASP A 115 -2.71 4.10 14.27
CA ASP A 115 -2.01 3.09 15.07
C ASP A 115 -2.30 1.69 14.56
N GLY A 116 -3.54 1.41 14.19
CA GLY A 116 -3.89 0.10 13.63
C GLY A 116 -3.16 -0.18 12.34
N ALA A 117 -3.10 0.82 11.45
CA ALA A 117 -2.39 0.67 10.18
C ALA A 117 -0.90 0.44 10.42
N GLU A 118 -0.29 1.19 11.33
CA GLU A 118 1.13 1.03 11.62
C GLU A 118 1.41 -0.37 12.17
N GLN A 119 0.56 -0.85 13.09
CA GLN A 119 0.74 -2.18 13.66
C GLN A 119 0.54 -3.28 12.62
N PHE A 120 -0.43 -3.09 11.72
CA PHE A 120 -0.65 -4.06 10.65
C PHE A 120 0.58 -4.17 9.75
N PHE A 121 1.13 -3.03 9.32
CA PHE A 121 2.30 -3.05 8.44
C PHE A 121 3.50 -3.66 9.15
N ARG A 122 3.67 -3.38 10.46
CA ARG A 122 4.79 -3.95 11.19
C ARG A 122 4.67 -5.46 11.31
N ARG A 123 3.45 -5.96 11.50
CA ARG A 123 3.22 -7.39 11.72
C ARG A 123 3.15 -8.16 10.41
N ALA A 124 2.49 -7.60 9.42
CA ALA A 124 2.16 -8.30 8.18
C ALA A 124 3.03 -7.91 7.00
N GLY A 125 3.79 -6.85 7.12
CA GLY A 125 4.63 -6.40 6.02
C GLY A 125 5.78 -7.37 5.77
N MET A 126 5.93 -7.75 4.50
CA MET A 126 6.99 -8.64 4.07
C MET A 126 7.97 -7.85 3.23
N GLU A 127 9.25 -7.95 3.58
CA GLU A 127 10.25 -7.20 2.82
C GLU A 127 10.58 -7.93 1.53
N CYS A 128 10.97 -7.18 0.52
CA CYS A 128 11.42 -7.76 -0.73
C CYS A 128 12.88 -8.21 -0.55
N VAL A 129 13.11 -9.50 -0.59
CA VAL A 129 14.46 -10.03 -0.41
C VAL A 129 15.18 -10.26 -1.74
N ILE A 130 14.46 -10.31 -2.86
CA ILE A 130 15.04 -10.41 -4.19
C ILE A 130 14.21 -9.62 -5.17
N TYR A 131 14.87 -8.74 -5.89
CA TYR A 131 14.28 -8.11 -7.08
C TYR A 131 15.31 -8.31 -8.19
N ARG A 132 14.92 -9.05 -9.24
CA ARG A 132 15.87 -9.41 -10.28
C ARG A 132 15.18 -9.38 -11.62
N ARG A 133 15.73 -8.64 -12.54
CA ARG A 133 15.27 -8.70 -13.92
C ARG A 133 16.10 -9.72 -14.65
N HIS A 134 15.49 -10.36 -15.64
CA HIS A 134 16.13 -11.41 -16.39
C HIS A 134 16.44 -11.01 -17.82
N ASP A 135 16.30 -9.76 -18.12
CA ASP A 135 16.59 -9.22 -19.44
C ASP A 135 17.92 -8.45 -19.46
N ASP A 136 18.68 -8.57 -18.39
CA ASP A 136 19.96 -7.89 -18.32
C ASP A 136 21.05 -8.67 -19.03
#